data_069ff19d55648373190cc071825b251d
#
_entry.id   069ff19d55648373190cc071825b251d
#
_cell.length_a   1.000
_cell.length_b   1.000
_cell.length_c   1.000
_cell.angle_alpha   90.00
_cell.angle_beta   90.00
_cell.angle_gamma   90.00
#
_symmetry.space_group_name_H-M   'P 1'
#
loop_
_entity.id
_entity.type
_entity.pdbx_description
1 polymer ?
#
loop_
_entity_poly.entity_id
_entity_poly.type
_entity_poly.pdbx_seq_one_letter_code
_entity_poly.pdbx_strand_id
1 'polypeptide(L)'
;IAKNKNYNLEPTDMDSFKIKIFGNLCNLKCTMCNPMVSSKIAAEAKKHKIPHNGWIWEGPVEVNPSKNMDMHKFREDLKKILPTTKQIEIVGGEPLLYPETFELVNWIVENDLAKNLDLRFVTNGMTVNMELFTLFKYFKQVVIMYSIDGVGKVDEYIRTGTKWEEKVENMRNS
;
A
#
# COMPACT_ATOMS: atom_id res chain seq x y z
N ILE A 1 -21.95 18.73 -24.21
CA ILE A 1 -21.18 17.74 -24.98
C ILE A 1 -19.73 18.19 -24.90
N ALA A 2 -18.95 17.54 -24.01
CA ALA A 2 -17.54 17.82 -23.84
C ALA A 2 -16.80 17.38 -25.12
N LYS A 3 -16.13 18.32 -25.79
CA LYS A 3 -15.26 18.01 -26.92
C LYS A 3 -14.13 17.14 -26.41
N ASN A 4 -13.94 15.95 -27.03
CA ASN A 4 -12.78 15.09 -26.82
C ASN A 4 -11.52 15.93 -27.05
N LYS A 5 -10.88 16.37 -25.98
CA LYS A 5 -9.48 16.81 -26.03
C LYS A 5 -8.66 15.53 -26.15
N ASN A 6 -8.07 15.27 -27.28
CA ASN A 6 -7.02 14.28 -27.40
C ASN A 6 -5.86 14.73 -26.51
N TYR A 7 -5.76 14.16 -25.33
CA TYR A 7 -4.56 14.28 -24.50
C TYR A 7 -3.53 13.32 -25.10
N ASN A 8 -2.61 13.82 -25.90
CA ASN A 8 -1.37 13.13 -26.18
C ASN A 8 -0.53 13.17 -24.89
N LEU A 9 -0.85 12.28 -23.94
CA LEU A 9 -0.04 12.09 -22.77
C LEU A 9 1.13 11.18 -23.17
N GLU A 10 2.32 11.73 -23.19
CA GLU A 10 3.52 10.91 -23.21
C GLU A 10 3.60 10.17 -21.87
N PRO A 11 4.11 8.92 -21.82
CA PRO A 11 4.26 8.15 -20.58
C PRO A 11 5.06 8.87 -19.49
N THR A 12 5.81 9.90 -19.86
CA THR A 12 6.63 10.74 -18.98
C THR A 12 5.86 11.85 -18.26
N ASP A 13 4.58 12.06 -18.59
CA ASP A 13 3.78 13.16 -18.02
C ASP A 13 2.94 12.77 -16.80
N MET A 14 3.33 11.69 -16.13
CA MET A 14 2.62 11.21 -14.93
C MET A 14 3.06 11.98 -13.69
N ASP A 15 2.24 12.93 -13.23
CA ASP A 15 2.49 13.67 -11.98
C ASP A 15 2.44 12.75 -10.74
N SER A 16 1.55 11.77 -10.72
CA SER A 16 1.40 10.85 -9.58
C SER A 16 0.80 9.51 -9.99
N PHE A 17 1.16 8.44 -9.29
CA PHE A 17 0.52 7.14 -9.43
C PHE A 17 0.56 6.32 -8.14
N LYS A 18 -0.30 5.29 -8.10
CA LYS A 18 -0.37 4.34 -6.98
C LYS A 18 0.24 3.01 -7.36
N ILE A 19 1.08 2.49 -6.45
CA ILE A 19 1.65 1.15 -6.57
C ILE A 19 0.85 0.20 -5.68
N LYS A 20 0.13 -0.74 -6.30
CA LYS A 20 -0.66 -1.78 -5.63
C LYS A 20 -0.29 -3.17 -6.15
N ILE A 21 0.99 -3.49 -6.13
CA ILE A 21 1.49 -4.75 -6.70
C ILE A 21 1.75 -5.85 -5.67
N PHE A 22 1.75 -5.50 -4.38
CA PHE A 22 2.13 -6.44 -3.33
C PHE A 22 0.96 -7.30 -2.81
N GLY A 23 -0.29 -6.93 -3.15
CA GLY A 23 -1.44 -7.80 -2.93
C GLY A 23 -2.29 -7.49 -1.70
N ASN A 24 -2.85 -8.54 -1.07
CA ASN A 24 -3.85 -8.42 -0.02
C ASN A 24 -3.37 -8.82 1.38
N LEU A 25 -2.08 -9.10 1.58
CA LEU A 25 -1.56 -9.43 2.92
C LEU A 25 -1.87 -8.31 3.91
N CYS A 26 -2.63 -8.62 4.95
CA CYS A 26 -3.03 -7.67 5.98
C CYS A 26 -3.21 -8.39 7.32
N ASN A 27 -2.82 -7.72 8.39
CA ASN A 27 -2.95 -8.23 9.76
C ASN A 27 -4.30 -7.87 10.41
N LEU A 28 -5.18 -7.11 9.74
CA LEU A 28 -6.49 -6.69 10.24
C LEU A 28 -7.66 -7.27 9.43
N LYS A 29 -8.86 -7.25 10.06
CA LYS A 29 -10.15 -7.61 9.46
C LYS A 29 -11.13 -6.44 9.61
N CYS A 30 -10.84 -5.32 8.95
CA CYS A 30 -11.68 -4.13 9.03
C CYS A 30 -13.05 -4.37 8.39
N THR A 31 -14.11 -3.82 8.99
CA THR A 31 -15.51 -4.03 8.53
C THR A 31 -15.77 -3.52 7.11
N MET A 32 -15.02 -2.50 6.65
CA MET A 32 -15.14 -1.96 5.28
C MET A 32 -14.27 -2.70 4.26
N CYS A 33 -13.37 -3.60 4.68
CA CYS A 33 -12.49 -4.32 3.78
C CYS A 33 -13.15 -5.57 3.19
N ASN A 34 -12.53 -6.14 2.17
CA ASN A 34 -13.00 -7.34 1.49
C ASN A 34 -11.84 -8.34 1.28
N PRO A 35 -12.11 -9.57 0.82
CA PRO A 35 -11.08 -10.59 0.59
C PRO A 35 -9.96 -10.18 -0.37
N MET A 36 -10.20 -9.26 -1.30
CA MET A 36 -9.19 -8.79 -2.26
C MET A 36 -8.16 -7.85 -1.64
N VAL A 37 -8.46 -7.26 -0.47
CA VAL A 37 -7.59 -6.29 0.21
C VAL A 37 -7.21 -6.69 1.64
N SER A 38 -7.68 -7.85 2.13
CA SER A 38 -7.26 -8.42 3.40
C SER A 38 -7.23 -9.94 3.34
N SER A 39 -6.02 -10.50 3.48
CA SER A 39 -5.82 -11.95 3.55
C SER A 39 -6.52 -12.58 4.76
N LYS A 40 -6.64 -11.86 5.88
CA LYS A 40 -7.39 -12.36 7.04
C LYS A 40 -8.90 -12.46 6.77
N ILE A 41 -9.47 -11.49 6.04
CA ILE A 41 -10.87 -11.57 5.61
C ILE A 41 -11.03 -12.69 4.57
N ALA A 42 -10.09 -12.82 3.62
CA ALA A 42 -10.10 -13.91 2.65
C ALA A 42 -10.09 -15.29 3.32
N ALA A 43 -9.25 -15.46 4.36
CA ALA A 43 -9.19 -16.71 5.13
C ALA A 43 -10.52 -17.02 5.84
N GLU A 44 -11.11 -16.01 6.47
CA GLU A 44 -12.38 -16.15 7.19
C GLU A 44 -13.54 -16.44 6.23
N ALA A 45 -13.64 -15.67 5.15
CA ALA A 45 -14.65 -15.87 4.11
C ALA A 45 -14.58 -17.27 3.50
N LYS A 46 -13.38 -17.76 3.21
CA LYS A 46 -13.16 -19.10 2.66
C LYS A 46 -13.52 -20.21 3.67
N LYS A 47 -13.07 -20.05 4.93
CA LYS A 47 -13.32 -21.04 6.00
C LYS A 47 -14.82 -21.19 6.30
N HIS A 48 -15.53 -20.11 6.35
CA HIS A 48 -16.93 -20.09 6.80
C HIS A 48 -17.93 -19.93 5.65
N LYS A 49 -17.47 -19.89 4.39
CA LYS A 49 -18.28 -19.66 3.19
C LYS A 49 -19.16 -18.40 3.32
N ILE A 50 -18.62 -17.36 3.93
CA ILE A 50 -19.31 -16.10 4.18
C ILE A 50 -19.41 -15.33 2.86
N PRO A 51 -20.61 -15.00 2.39
CA PRO A 51 -20.75 -14.16 1.21
C PRO A 51 -20.30 -12.74 1.52
N HIS A 52 -19.47 -12.18 0.65
CA HIS A 52 -19.07 -10.79 0.69
C HIS A 52 -19.69 -10.07 -0.53
N ASN A 53 -20.51 -9.07 -0.29
CA ASN A 53 -21.30 -8.41 -1.35
C ASN A 53 -22.08 -9.38 -2.25
N GLY A 54 -22.65 -10.45 -1.67
CA GLY A 54 -23.41 -11.46 -2.40
C GLY A 54 -22.58 -12.56 -3.10
N TRP A 55 -21.25 -12.52 -2.98
CA TRP A 55 -20.34 -13.50 -3.60
C TRP A 55 -19.61 -14.30 -2.54
N ILE A 56 -19.53 -15.62 -2.74
CA ILE A 56 -18.66 -16.47 -1.93
C ILE A 56 -17.23 -16.34 -2.47
N TRP A 57 -16.27 -16.09 -1.56
CA TRP A 57 -14.86 -16.00 -1.94
C TRP A 57 -14.29 -17.40 -2.19
N GLU A 58 -14.00 -17.68 -3.45
CA GLU A 58 -13.34 -18.93 -3.88
C GLU A 58 -11.86 -18.75 -4.23
N GLY A 59 -11.39 -17.51 -4.23
CA GLY A 59 -10.01 -17.16 -4.54
C GLY A 59 -9.00 -17.64 -3.50
N PRO A 60 -7.71 -17.43 -3.75
CA PRO A 60 -6.66 -17.72 -2.78
C PRO A 60 -6.79 -16.82 -1.56
N VAL A 61 -6.31 -17.31 -0.39
CA VAL A 61 -6.29 -16.51 0.86
C VAL A 61 -5.34 -15.34 0.71
N GLU A 62 -4.15 -15.60 0.19
CA GLU A 62 -3.14 -14.59 -0.08
C GLU A 62 -2.94 -14.44 -1.58
N VAL A 63 -3.00 -13.21 -2.04
CA VAL A 63 -2.69 -12.80 -3.41
C VAL A 63 -1.49 -11.89 -3.34
N ASN A 64 -0.41 -12.23 -4.02
CA ASN A 64 0.75 -11.37 -4.18
C ASN A 64 1.13 -11.33 -5.67
N PRO A 65 0.61 -10.34 -6.42
CA PRO A 65 0.90 -10.20 -7.85
C PRO A 65 2.38 -10.04 -8.16
N SER A 66 3.18 -9.43 -7.27
CA SER A 66 4.61 -9.21 -7.48
C SER A 66 5.39 -10.52 -7.66
N LYS A 67 4.93 -11.64 -7.08
CA LYS A 67 5.55 -12.96 -7.25
C LYS A 67 5.53 -13.47 -8.70
N ASN A 68 4.59 -12.98 -9.52
CA ASN A 68 4.42 -13.39 -10.91
C ASN A 68 4.77 -12.26 -11.89
N MET A 69 5.26 -11.12 -11.39
CA MET A 69 5.69 -10.00 -12.21
C MET A 69 7.18 -10.13 -12.54
N ASP A 70 7.53 -9.69 -13.75
CA ASP A 70 8.93 -9.39 -14.07
C ASP A 70 9.35 -8.11 -13.34
N MET A 71 9.88 -8.27 -12.13
CA MET A 71 10.31 -7.16 -11.28
C MET A 71 11.50 -6.39 -11.88
N HIS A 72 12.32 -7.03 -12.72
CA HIS A 72 13.36 -6.33 -13.44
C HIS A 72 12.77 -5.36 -14.46
N LYS A 73 11.86 -5.84 -15.31
CA LYS A 73 11.16 -4.99 -16.27
C LYS A 73 10.37 -3.88 -15.58
N PHE A 74 9.69 -4.18 -14.48
CA PHE A 74 8.95 -3.19 -13.69
C PHE A 74 9.89 -2.06 -13.21
N ARG A 75 11.07 -2.40 -12.67
CA ARG A 75 12.07 -1.41 -12.24
C ARG A 75 12.62 -0.59 -13.40
N GLU A 76 12.89 -1.21 -14.55
CA GLU A 76 13.33 -0.49 -15.75
C GLU A 76 12.26 0.47 -16.29
N ASP A 77 10.98 0.11 -16.20
CA ASP A 77 9.90 1.02 -16.56
C ASP A 77 9.77 2.17 -15.54
N LEU A 78 9.95 1.89 -14.23
CA LEU A 78 10.01 2.94 -13.21
C LEU A 78 11.15 3.94 -13.43
N LYS A 79 12.34 3.50 -13.88
CA LYS A 79 13.44 4.42 -14.23
C LYS A 79 13.08 5.44 -15.30
N LYS A 80 12.16 5.09 -16.20
CA LYS A 80 11.73 6.01 -17.29
C LYS A 80 10.74 7.04 -16.79
N ILE A 81 9.86 6.68 -15.84
CA ILE A 81 8.76 7.55 -15.40
C ILE A 81 9.05 8.33 -14.11
N LEU A 82 9.81 7.76 -13.17
CA LEU A 82 10.08 8.40 -11.88
C LEU A 82 10.81 9.75 -11.99
N PRO A 83 11.72 9.99 -12.95
CA PRO A 83 12.38 11.31 -13.08
C PRO A 83 11.42 12.49 -13.29
N THR A 84 10.24 12.25 -13.87
CA THR A 84 9.21 13.27 -14.10
C THR A 84 8.02 13.17 -13.15
N THR A 85 7.94 12.08 -12.38
CA THR A 85 6.89 11.85 -11.39
C THR A 85 7.13 12.68 -10.13
N LYS A 86 6.10 13.37 -9.64
CA LYS A 86 6.17 14.15 -8.40
C LYS A 86 5.84 13.33 -7.17
N GLN A 87 4.98 12.31 -7.31
CA GLN A 87 4.46 11.55 -6.18
C GLN A 87 4.19 10.10 -6.52
N ILE A 88 4.57 9.21 -5.61
CA ILE A 88 4.11 7.82 -5.60
C ILE A 88 3.39 7.51 -4.29
N GLU A 89 2.35 6.70 -4.36
CA GLU A 89 1.61 6.20 -3.21
C GLU A 89 1.66 4.67 -3.20
N ILE A 90 2.19 4.08 -2.12
CA ILE A 90 2.24 2.64 -1.94
C ILE A 90 1.02 2.21 -1.13
N VAL A 91 0.20 1.34 -1.72
CA VAL A 91 -1.04 0.83 -1.14
C VAL A 91 -1.12 -0.69 -1.32
N GLY A 92 -1.98 -1.33 -0.55
CA GLY A 92 -2.18 -2.78 -0.64
C GLY A 92 -3.12 -3.27 0.45
N GLY A 93 -2.90 -4.47 0.95
CA GLY A 93 -3.46 -4.91 2.22
C GLY A 93 -2.90 -4.05 3.35
N GLU A 94 -1.70 -4.40 3.81
CA GLU A 94 -0.86 -3.54 4.67
C GLU A 94 0.54 -3.46 4.06
N PRO A 95 0.92 -2.33 3.46
CA PRO A 95 2.19 -2.23 2.75
C PRO A 95 3.44 -2.50 3.59
N LEU A 96 3.39 -2.19 4.88
CA LEU A 96 4.53 -2.38 5.79
C LEU A 96 4.77 -3.83 6.21
N LEU A 97 3.88 -4.76 5.84
CA LEU A 97 4.07 -6.20 6.02
C LEU A 97 4.86 -6.87 4.89
N TYR A 98 5.06 -6.17 3.76
CA TYR A 98 5.74 -6.75 2.60
C TYR A 98 7.21 -6.38 2.60
N PRO A 99 8.14 -7.36 2.61
CA PRO A 99 9.56 -7.09 2.38
C PRO A 99 9.82 -6.36 1.07
N GLU A 100 9.04 -6.66 0.04
CA GLU A 100 9.13 -6.05 -1.28
C GLU A 100 8.86 -4.54 -1.27
N THR A 101 8.12 -4.03 -0.27
CA THR A 101 7.95 -2.59 -0.07
C THR A 101 9.28 -1.94 0.29
N PHE A 102 10.02 -2.52 1.23
CA PHE A 102 11.37 -2.06 1.59
C PHE A 102 12.32 -2.16 0.39
N GLU A 103 12.33 -3.30 -0.30
CA GLU A 103 13.19 -3.52 -1.47
C GLU A 103 12.92 -2.51 -2.59
N LEU A 104 11.65 -2.16 -2.84
CA LEU A 104 11.31 -1.15 -3.83
C LEU A 104 11.78 0.25 -3.42
N VAL A 105 11.52 0.65 -2.18
CA VAL A 105 11.92 1.97 -1.67
C VAL A 105 13.43 2.10 -1.63
N ASN A 106 14.14 1.07 -1.17
CA ASN A 106 15.60 1.03 -1.17
C ASN A 106 16.16 1.14 -2.60
N TRP A 107 15.59 0.40 -3.55
CA TRP A 107 15.98 0.46 -4.94
C TRP A 107 15.76 1.87 -5.55
N ILE A 108 14.68 2.58 -5.20
CA ILE A 108 14.43 3.96 -5.63
C ILE A 108 15.56 4.88 -5.11
N VAL A 109 15.97 4.71 -3.86
CA VAL A 109 17.07 5.47 -3.24
C VAL A 109 18.40 5.16 -3.90
N GLU A 110 18.75 3.89 -4.07
CA GLU A 110 20.00 3.43 -4.68
C GLU A 110 20.19 3.89 -6.14
N ASN A 111 19.09 4.19 -6.84
CA ASN A 111 19.12 4.69 -8.21
C ASN A 111 18.96 6.22 -8.32
N ASP A 112 19.11 6.97 -7.21
CA ASP A 112 18.99 8.44 -7.16
C ASP A 112 17.64 9.00 -7.64
N LEU A 113 16.57 8.22 -7.53
CA LEU A 113 15.23 8.58 -8.00
C LEU A 113 14.36 9.22 -6.91
N ALA A 114 14.82 9.21 -5.64
CA ALA A 114 14.04 9.65 -4.48
C ALA A 114 13.99 11.18 -4.28
N LYS A 115 15.06 11.88 -4.65
CA LYS A 115 15.32 13.28 -4.26
C LYS A 115 14.21 14.29 -4.61
N ASN A 116 13.51 14.09 -5.73
CA ASN A 116 12.45 14.97 -6.17
C ASN A 116 11.05 14.35 -5.99
N LEU A 117 10.96 13.19 -5.35
CA LEU A 117 9.78 12.36 -5.27
C LEU A 117 9.13 12.48 -3.89
N ASP A 118 7.82 12.74 -3.87
CA ASP A 118 6.98 12.62 -2.69
C ASP A 118 6.55 11.15 -2.53
N LEU A 119 6.89 10.53 -1.40
CA LEU A 119 6.52 9.16 -1.09
C LEU A 119 5.34 9.13 -0.11
N ARG A 120 4.30 8.38 -0.44
CA ARG A 120 3.12 8.23 0.41
C ARG A 120 2.84 6.77 0.73
N PHE A 121 2.49 6.53 1.99
CA PHE A 121 2.00 5.24 2.47
C PHE A 121 0.61 5.38 3.08
N VAL A 122 -0.26 4.41 2.79
CA VAL A 122 -1.49 4.20 3.57
C VAL A 122 -1.29 2.96 4.42
N THR A 123 -1.28 3.12 5.73
CA THR A 123 -1.05 2.03 6.69
C THR A 123 -2.14 1.95 7.75
N ASN A 124 -2.36 0.77 8.29
CA ASN A 124 -3.24 0.57 9.44
C ASN A 124 -2.57 0.94 10.78
N GLY A 125 -1.27 1.19 10.79
CA GLY A 125 -0.51 1.63 11.96
C GLY A 125 -0.16 0.54 12.97
N MET A 126 -0.45 -0.73 12.67
CA MET A 126 -0.11 -1.87 13.56
C MET A 126 1.26 -2.48 13.26
N THR A 127 1.94 -1.97 12.25
CA THR A 127 3.27 -2.45 11.84
C THR A 127 4.18 -1.25 11.66
N VAL A 128 5.38 -1.33 12.21
CA VAL A 128 6.46 -0.35 12.03
C VAL A 128 7.64 -1.04 11.37
N ASN A 129 8.23 -0.40 10.38
CA ASN A 129 9.46 -0.86 9.75
C ASN A 129 10.53 0.24 9.89
N MET A 130 11.35 0.13 10.93
CA MET A 130 12.36 1.15 11.25
C MET A 130 13.44 1.24 10.17
N GLU A 131 13.80 0.13 9.51
CA GLU A 131 14.77 0.15 8.41
C GLU A 131 14.23 0.96 7.22
N LEU A 132 12.97 0.74 6.86
CA LEU A 132 12.30 1.53 5.84
C LEU A 132 12.30 3.03 6.20
N PHE A 133 12.03 3.37 7.45
CA PHE A 133 11.99 4.78 7.90
C PHE A 133 13.34 5.47 7.79
N THR A 134 14.47 4.75 7.90
CA THR A 134 15.80 5.33 7.67
C THR A 134 15.99 5.84 6.23
N LEU A 135 15.23 5.32 5.28
CA LEU A 135 15.29 5.72 3.87
C LEU A 135 14.50 7.00 3.58
N PHE A 136 13.59 7.41 4.47
CA PHE A 136 12.71 8.57 4.24
C PHE A 136 13.46 9.89 4.06
N LYS A 137 14.63 10.04 4.67
CA LYS A 137 15.50 11.22 4.54
C LYS A 137 16.00 11.49 3.12
N TYR A 138 15.91 10.50 2.22
CA TYR A 138 16.35 10.66 0.83
C TYR A 138 15.27 11.19 -0.10
N PHE A 139 14.00 11.17 0.35
CA PHE A 139 12.86 11.65 -0.41
C PHE A 139 12.65 13.15 -0.18
N LYS A 140 12.04 13.82 -1.18
CA LYS A 140 11.66 15.22 -1.06
C LYS A 140 10.66 15.43 0.09
N GLN A 141 9.68 14.54 0.19
CA GLN A 141 8.68 14.51 1.25
C GLN A 141 8.20 13.08 1.45
N VAL A 142 7.89 12.72 2.69
CA VAL A 142 7.20 11.47 3.02
C VAL A 142 5.93 11.78 3.79
N VAL A 143 4.83 11.14 3.39
CA VAL A 143 3.52 11.25 4.06
C VAL A 143 3.04 9.87 4.44
N ILE A 144 2.91 9.62 5.74
CA ILE A 144 2.31 8.40 6.26
C ILE A 144 0.85 8.71 6.62
N MET A 145 -0.08 8.06 5.93
CA MET A 145 -1.51 8.18 6.16
C MET A 145 -1.99 7.03 7.02
N TYR A 146 -2.27 7.31 8.28
CA TYR A 146 -2.81 6.31 9.20
C TYR A 146 -4.31 6.14 9.03
N SER A 147 -4.72 4.89 8.83
CA SER A 147 -6.14 4.54 8.70
C SER A 147 -6.78 4.48 10.09
N ILE A 148 -7.59 5.46 10.45
CA ILE A 148 -8.26 5.60 11.75
C ILE A 148 -9.75 5.84 11.50
N ASP A 149 -10.64 5.06 12.14
CA ASP A 149 -12.09 5.20 12.03
C ASP A 149 -12.75 5.56 13.38
N GLY A 150 -11.96 5.75 14.42
CA GLY A 150 -12.42 6.13 15.75
C GLY A 150 -11.29 6.16 16.76
N VAL A 151 -11.61 6.28 18.03
CA VAL A 151 -10.66 6.33 19.13
C VAL A 151 -10.89 5.14 20.07
N GLY A 152 -9.80 4.51 20.52
CA GLY A 152 -9.88 3.41 21.49
C GLY A 152 -10.69 2.23 20.97
N LYS A 153 -11.65 1.79 21.76
CA LYS A 153 -12.50 0.65 21.45
C LYS A 153 -13.33 0.80 20.18
N VAL A 154 -13.60 2.01 19.72
CA VAL A 154 -14.31 2.24 18.45
C VAL A 154 -13.45 1.82 17.27
N ASP A 155 -12.18 2.25 17.24
CA ASP A 155 -11.25 1.82 16.17
C ASP A 155 -11.00 0.32 16.22
N GLU A 156 -10.82 -0.27 17.41
CA GLU A 156 -10.62 -1.71 17.59
C GLU A 156 -11.82 -2.54 17.11
N TYR A 157 -13.04 -2.03 17.28
CA TYR A 157 -14.25 -2.68 16.79
C TYR A 157 -14.35 -2.62 15.27
N ILE A 158 -14.19 -1.44 14.68
CA ILE A 158 -14.30 -1.22 13.23
C ILE A 158 -13.14 -1.89 12.49
N ARG A 159 -11.93 -1.79 13.05
CA ARG A 159 -10.70 -2.37 12.50
C ARG A 159 -10.26 -3.58 13.31
N THR A 160 -11.05 -4.62 13.28
CA THR A 160 -10.84 -5.84 14.08
C THR A 160 -9.42 -6.37 13.96
N GLY A 161 -8.74 -6.47 15.09
CA GLY A 161 -7.32 -6.83 15.23
C GLY A 161 -6.42 -5.64 15.57
N THR A 162 -6.92 -4.40 15.56
CA THR A 162 -6.23 -3.23 16.10
C THR A 162 -6.13 -3.34 17.62
N LYS A 163 -5.00 -2.89 18.14
CA LYS A 163 -4.77 -2.55 19.55
C LYS A 163 -4.48 -1.06 19.61
N TRP A 164 -5.40 -0.29 20.13
CA TRP A 164 -5.37 1.17 20.03
C TRP A 164 -4.11 1.80 20.61
N GLU A 165 -3.70 1.37 21.81
CA GLU A 165 -2.53 1.90 22.49
C GLU A 165 -1.24 1.64 21.69
N GLU A 166 -1.09 0.40 21.16
CA GLU A 166 0.04 0.02 20.30
C GLU A 166 0.06 0.85 19.02
N LYS A 167 -1.11 1.07 18.42
CA LYS A 167 -1.24 1.91 17.22
C LYS A 167 -0.82 3.35 17.48
N VAL A 168 -1.26 3.93 18.62
CA VAL A 168 -0.88 5.29 19.01
C VAL A 168 0.63 5.40 19.25
N GLU A 169 1.22 4.40 19.90
CA GLU A 169 2.66 4.35 20.12
C GLU A 169 3.42 4.26 18.79
N ASN A 170 3.00 3.37 17.87
CA ASN A 170 3.58 3.25 16.55
C ASN A 170 3.51 4.57 15.76
N MET A 171 2.38 5.29 15.83
CA MET A 171 2.25 6.61 15.20
C MET A 171 3.17 7.69 15.78
N ARG A 172 3.54 7.60 17.06
CA ARG A 172 4.47 8.55 17.71
C ARG A 172 5.92 8.26 17.35
N ASN A 173 6.22 7.01 17.05
CA ASN A 173 7.58 6.53 16.80
C ASN A 173 7.96 6.47 15.31
N SER A 174 7.06 6.93 14.41
CA SER A 174 7.23 6.90 12.96
C SER A 174 7.57 8.24 12.31
#